data_11893fe7f53708fb9d8f6198539e404b
#
_entry.id   11893fe7f53708fb9d8f6198539e404b
#
_cell.length_a   1.000
_cell.length_b   1.000
_cell.length_c   1.000
_cell.angle_alpha   90.00
_cell.angle_beta   90.00
_cell.angle_gamma   90.00
#
_symmetry.space_group_name_H-M   'P 1'
#
loop_
_entity.id
_entity.type
_entity.pdbx_description
1 polymer ?
#
loop_
_entity_poly.entity_id
_entity_poly.type
_entity_poly.pdbx_seq_one_letter_code
_entity_poly.pdbx_strand_id
1 'polypeptide(L)'
;LCPVCGKRLTVGVQHRVFELADRPEGTRPAGAKPFESIVPLPEVIAAALGTSAASKAVRQSFEALLDAIGPEFRVLREVPREAIEHVAGPLVAEGVMRLREGRVERVAGYDGEFGRVILFDDAEREELRGQTALFGMPKAVRKGQREPMPQKPQKSEEKIATDTKNAAEAPKETLNAEQYAAVTSTARALAVIAGPGTGKTKTLVARTAYLLETRGVPAERITAVTFTNQAAAEMRARLEARLGGPSAIAGMTIGTFHAICKSLLPAKPLIGDSERIALLRELGAENPREAAEAISREKCGMQTGEHPAAFYAAYQARLQELGVRDLDDLLLDALDAQAAPDARFTHLLVDEYQDINAVQRKLVQRWSAKGESLFVI
;
A
#
# COMPACT_ATOMS: atom_id res chain seq x y z
N LEU A 1 -17.55 10.38 -26.50
CA LEU A 1 -18.96 10.32 -26.08
C LEU A 1 -19.49 8.90 -26.27
N CYS A 2 -20.37 8.43 -25.42
CA CYS A 2 -21.04 7.14 -25.55
C CYS A 2 -21.94 7.15 -26.79
N PRO A 3 -21.81 6.20 -27.74
CA PRO A 3 -22.64 6.17 -28.95
C PRO A 3 -24.10 5.86 -28.64
N VAL A 4 -24.42 5.34 -27.46
CA VAL A 4 -25.78 4.97 -27.05
C VAL A 4 -26.50 6.11 -26.34
N CYS A 5 -25.83 6.80 -25.39
CA CYS A 5 -26.46 7.81 -24.54
C CYS A 5 -25.87 9.23 -24.68
N GLY A 6 -24.85 9.44 -25.52
CA GLY A 6 -24.21 10.74 -25.75
C GLY A 6 -23.41 11.33 -24.58
N LYS A 7 -23.34 10.65 -23.43
CA LYS A 7 -22.60 11.12 -22.27
C LYS A 7 -21.09 10.97 -22.50
N ARG A 8 -20.28 11.73 -21.74
CA ARG A 8 -18.82 11.54 -21.73
C ARG A 8 -18.49 10.16 -21.19
N LEU A 9 -17.61 9.44 -21.88
CA LEU A 9 -17.06 8.20 -21.42
C LEU A 9 -15.81 8.47 -20.56
N THR A 10 -15.69 7.78 -19.44
CA THR A 10 -14.42 7.68 -18.73
C THR A 10 -13.54 6.74 -19.55
N VAL A 11 -12.43 7.28 -20.04
CA VAL A 11 -11.51 6.52 -20.90
C VAL A 11 -10.49 5.81 -20.00
N GLY A 12 -10.46 4.49 -20.05
CA GLY A 12 -9.53 3.69 -19.26
C GLY A 12 -8.07 3.81 -19.73
N VAL A 13 -7.13 3.46 -18.86
CA VAL A 13 -5.69 3.48 -19.12
C VAL A 13 -5.32 2.73 -20.40
N GLN A 14 -5.97 1.60 -20.66
CA GLN A 14 -5.72 0.78 -21.84
C GLN A 14 -5.97 1.53 -23.17
N HIS A 15 -6.98 2.38 -23.22
CA HIS A 15 -7.22 3.23 -24.39
C HIS A 15 -6.02 4.17 -24.65
N ARG A 16 -5.49 4.78 -23.59
CA ARG A 16 -4.32 5.64 -23.74
C ARG A 16 -3.07 4.85 -24.16
N VAL A 17 -2.91 3.62 -23.67
CA VAL A 17 -1.84 2.73 -24.14
C VAL A 17 -1.99 2.44 -25.64
N PHE A 18 -3.20 2.15 -26.14
CA PHE A 18 -3.43 1.94 -27.57
C PHE A 18 -3.19 3.20 -28.40
N GLU A 19 -3.57 4.38 -27.91
CA GLU A 19 -3.26 5.64 -28.61
C GLU A 19 -1.76 5.91 -28.72
N LEU A 20 -0.98 5.50 -27.74
CA LEU A 20 0.47 5.69 -27.71
C LEU A 20 1.26 4.55 -28.37
N ALA A 21 0.63 3.41 -28.62
CA ALA A 21 1.26 2.25 -29.21
C ALA A 21 1.60 2.52 -30.69
N ASP A 22 2.86 2.44 -31.03
CA ASP A 22 3.38 2.59 -32.40
C ASP A 22 3.68 1.23 -33.07
N ARG A 23 3.38 0.10 -32.38
CA ARG A 23 3.66 -1.26 -32.81
C ARG A 23 2.49 -2.20 -32.51
N PRO A 24 2.36 -3.29 -33.29
CA PRO A 24 1.36 -4.30 -33.02
C PRO A 24 1.50 -4.91 -31.62
N GLU A 25 0.39 -5.32 -31.02
CA GLU A 25 0.37 -6.05 -29.77
C GLU A 25 1.27 -7.31 -29.84
N GLY A 26 2.00 -7.58 -28.76
CA GLY A 26 2.95 -8.69 -28.68
C GLY A 26 4.35 -8.40 -29.26
N THR A 27 4.58 -7.23 -29.85
CA THR A 27 5.90 -6.84 -30.36
C THR A 27 6.87 -6.67 -29.18
N ARG A 28 8.01 -7.40 -29.23
CA ARG A 28 9.09 -7.26 -28.25
C ARG A 28 10.28 -6.55 -28.86
N PRO A 29 10.86 -5.54 -28.18
CA PRO A 29 12.11 -4.94 -28.58
C PRO A 29 13.25 -5.99 -28.58
N ALA A 30 14.19 -5.83 -29.48
CA ALA A 30 15.40 -6.67 -29.47
C ALA A 30 16.16 -6.48 -28.14
N GLY A 31 16.47 -7.59 -27.45
CA GLY A 31 17.16 -7.56 -26.15
C GLY A 31 16.26 -7.31 -24.94
N ALA A 32 14.94 -7.21 -25.10
CA ALA A 32 14.02 -7.12 -23.98
C ALA A 32 14.12 -8.39 -23.10
N LYS A 33 14.30 -8.19 -21.79
CA LYS A 33 14.29 -9.29 -20.82
C LYS A 33 12.91 -9.95 -20.79
N PRO A 34 12.83 -11.27 -20.60
CA PRO A 34 11.56 -11.94 -20.37
C PRO A 34 10.90 -11.40 -19.10
N PHE A 35 9.59 -11.34 -19.12
CA PHE A 35 8.78 -11.03 -17.94
C PHE A 35 7.77 -12.16 -17.71
N GLU A 36 7.31 -12.27 -16.49
CA GLU A 36 6.35 -13.25 -16.04
C GLU A 36 5.18 -12.52 -15.34
N SER A 37 3.97 -12.84 -15.75
CA SER A 37 2.77 -12.32 -15.08
C SER A 37 2.36 -13.27 -13.96
N ILE A 38 2.45 -12.81 -12.72
CA ILE A 38 2.18 -13.61 -11.53
C ILE A 38 0.99 -13.00 -10.79
N VAL A 39 0.12 -13.86 -10.29
CA VAL A 39 -0.98 -13.50 -9.38
C VAL A 39 -0.55 -13.87 -7.96
N PRO A 40 -0.81 -13.03 -6.94
CA PRO A 40 -0.49 -13.35 -5.55
C PRO A 40 -1.08 -14.69 -5.12
N LEU A 41 -0.31 -15.50 -4.40
CA LEU A 41 -0.74 -16.83 -3.95
C LEU A 41 -2.05 -16.82 -3.17
N PRO A 42 -2.34 -15.84 -2.27
CA PRO A 42 -3.64 -15.75 -1.62
C PRO A 42 -4.82 -15.62 -2.59
N GLU A 43 -4.65 -14.93 -3.72
CA GLU A 43 -5.69 -14.80 -4.75
C GLU A 43 -5.89 -16.10 -5.52
N VAL A 44 -4.81 -16.83 -5.80
CA VAL A 44 -4.88 -18.18 -6.41
C VAL A 44 -5.64 -19.13 -5.50
N ILE A 45 -5.31 -19.14 -4.20
CA ILE A 45 -6.00 -19.96 -3.20
C ILE A 45 -7.48 -19.56 -3.09
N ALA A 46 -7.77 -18.26 -3.09
CA ALA A 46 -9.13 -17.74 -3.03
C ALA A 46 -9.97 -18.17 -4.23
N ALA A 47 -9.42 -18.07 -5.43
CA ALA A 47 -10.06 -18.53 -6.66
C ALA A 47 -10.32 -20.04 -6.65
N ALA A 48 -9.35 -20.84 -6.18
CA ALA A 48 -9.50 -22.28 -6.03
C ALA A 48 -10.58 -22.66 -5.00
N LEU A 49 -10.61 -21.99 -3.86
CA LEU A 49 -11.57 -22.26 -2.79
C LEU A 49 -12.95 -21.61 -3.02
N GLY A 50 -13.08 -20.70 -3.99
CA GLY A 50 -14.32 -19.97 -4.24
C GLY A 50 -14.69 -19.03 -3.09
N THR A 51 -13.71 -18.35 -2.49
CA THR A 51 -13.90 -17.48 -1.33
C THR A 51 -13.06 -16.21 -1.46
N SER A 52 -13.23 -15.26 -0.55
CA SER A 52 -12.42 -14.04 -0.54
C SER A 52 -10.96 -14.32 -0.10
N ALA A 53 -9.99 -13.62 -0.71
CA ALA A 53 -8.58 -13.67 -0.33
C ALA A 53 -8.32 -13.30 1.14
N ALA A 54 -9.19 -12.48 1.74
CA ALA A 54 -9.13 -12.12 3.15
C ALA A 54 -9.70 -13.19 4.12
N SER A 55 -10.24 -14.31 3.59
CA SER A 55 -10.88 -15.34 4.41
C SER A 55 -9.87 -16.10 5.27
N LYS A 56 -10.35 -16.61 6.43
CA LYS A 56 -9.52 -17.40 7.34
C LYS A 56 -8.98 -18.69 6.67
N ALA A 57 -9.78 -19.30 5.79
CA ALA A 57 -9.39 -20.52 5.07
C ALA A 57 -8.20 -20.25 4.11
N VAL A 58 -8.24 -19.14 3.38
CA VAL A 58 -7.14 -18.72 2.50
C VAL A 58 -5.87 -18.47 3.31
N ARG A 59 -5.98 -17.73 4.41
CA ARG A 59 -4.83 -17.46 5.28
C ARG A 59 -4.19 -18.73 5.82
N GLN A 60 -4.99 -19.68 6.31
CA GLN A 60 -4.50 -20.95 6.82
C GLN A 60 -3.77 -21.77 5.74
N SER A 61 -4.33 -21.87 4.54
CA SER A 61 -3.69 -22.58 3.42
C SER A 61 -2.41 -21.87 2.98
N PHE A 62 -2.39 -20.56 2.95
CA PHE A 62 -1.21 -19.77 2.63
C PHE A 62 -0.07 -19.99 3.64
N GLU A 63 -0.37 -19.83 4.92
CA GLU A 63 0.60 -20.06 6.00
C GLU A 63 1.15 -21.49 5.95
N ALA A 64 0.28 -22.50 5.76
CA ALA A 64 0.69 -23.90 5.67
C ALA A 64 1.63 -24.15 4.47
N LEU A 65 1.38 -23.52 3.31
CA LEU A 65 2.27 -23.62 2.15
C LEU A 65 3.62 -22.97 2.41
N LEU A 66 3.65 -21.79 3.04
CA LEU A 66 4.92 -21.11 3.37
C LEU A 66 5.73 -21.89 4.37
N ASP A 67 5.10 -22.46 5.41
CA ASP A 67 5.78 -23.23 6.45
C ASP A 67 6.32 -24.58 5.93
N ALA A 68 5.55 -25.27 5.08
CA ALA A 68 5.92 -26.59 4.58
C ALA A 68 6.85 -26.56 3.37
N ILE A 69 6.72 -25.56 2.49
CA ILE A 69 7.39 -25.53 1.18
C ILE A 69 8.40 -24.39 1.08
N GLY A 70 8.07 -23.22 1.66
CA GLY A 70 8.92 -22.04 1.62
C GLY A 70 8.29 -20.83 0.91
N PRO A 71 9.10 -19.87 0.41
CA PRO A 71 8.62 -18.59 -0.06
C PRO A 71 7.58 -18.68 -1.19
N GLU A 72 6.65 -17.73 -1.22
CA GLU A 72 5.54 -17.63 -2.17
C GLU A 72 5.97 -17.84 -3.64
N PHE A 73 7.04 -17.15 -4.08
CA PHE A 73 7.53 -17.29 -5.45
C PHE A 73 8.01 -18.71 -5.78
N ARG A 74 8.54 -19.44 -4.80
CA ARG A 74 8.91 -20.83 -4.99
C ARG A 74 7.67 -21.70 -5.20
N VAL A 75 6.62 -21.49 -4.40
CA VAL A 75 5.33 -22.16 -4.56
C VAL A 75 4.73 -21.86 -5.93
N LEU A 76 4.75 -20.60 -6.36
CA LEU A 76 4.14 -20.18 -7.63
C LEU A 76 4.92 -20.64 -8.87
N ARG A 77 6.24 -20.87 -8.79
CA ARG A 77 7.11 -21.10 -9.96
C ARG A 77 7.69 -22.48 -10.06
N GLU A 78 8.14 -23.08 -8.96
CA GLU A 78 9.10 -24.18 -9.00
C GLU A 78 8.55 -25.51 -8.45
N VAL A 79 7.69 -25.43 -7.44
CA VAL A 79 7.28 -26.60 -6.65
C VAL A 79 6.41 -27.56 -7.49
N PRO A 80 6.68 -28.87 -7.46
CA PRO A 80 5.84 -29.86 -8.12
C PRO A 80 4.40 -29.84 -7.61
N ARG A 81 3.46 -30.20 -8.50
CA ARG A 81 2.01 -30.27 -8.21
C ARG A 81 1.72 -31.09 -6.96
N GLU A 82 2.34 -32.25 -6.85
CA GLU A 82 2.11 -33.22 -5.78
C GLU A 82 2.45 -32.67 -4.39
N ALA A 83 3.51 -31.83 -4.31
CA ALA A 83 3.89 -31.19 -3.07
C ALA A 83 2.89 -30.11 -2.62
N ILE A 84 2.35 -29.35 -3.57
CA ILE A 84 1.31 -28.35 -3.29
C ILE A 84 0.01 -29.07 -2.90
N GLU A 85 -0.34 -30.13 -3.63
CA GLU A 85 -1.55 -30.91 -3.37
C GLU A 85 -1.53 -31.57 -1.99
N HIS A 86 -0.39 -32.05 -1.56
CA HIS A 86 -0.23 -32.65 -0.21
C HIS A 86 -0.50 -31.64 0.93
N VAL A 87 -0.15 -30.39 0.75
CA VAL A 87 -0.27 -29.33 1.77
C VAL A 87 -1.61 -28.59 1.71
N ALA A 88 -2.03 -28.19 0.51
CA ALA A 88 -3.18 -27.29 0.31
C ALA A 88 -4.34 -27.90 -0.49
N GLY A 89 -4.17 -29.15 -0.92
CA GLY A 89 -5.20 -29.90 -1.66
C GLY A 89 -5.15 -29.72 -3.18
N PRO A 90 -5.89 -30.58 -3.91
CA PRO A 90 -5.81 -30.66 -5.36
C PRO A 90 -6.30 -29.43 -6.10
N LEU A 91 -7.31 -28.73 -5.57
CA LEU A 91 -7.83 -27.50 -6.18
C LEU A 91 -6.79 -26.37 -6.18
N VAL A 92 -6.08 -26.20 -5.07
CA VAL A 92 -5.03 -25.18 -4.96
C VAL A 92 -3.85 -25.54 -5.86
N ALA A 93 -3.47 -26.83 -5.89
CA ALA A 93 -2.42 -27.30 -6.80
C ALA A 93 -2.77 -27.05 -8.27
N GLU A 94 -4.02 -27.38 -8.68
CA GLU A 94 -4.51 -27.12 -10.03
C GLU A 94 -4.50 -25.62 -10.36
N GLY A 95 -4.92 -24.76 -9.41
CA GLY A 95 -4.90 -23.31 -9.58
C GLY A 95 -3.49 -22.78 -9.85
N VAL A 96 -2.49 -23.25 -9.12
CA VAL A 96 -1.08 -22.88 -9.34
C VAL A 96 -0.59 -23.39 -10.71
N MET A 97 -0.95 -24.61 -11.10
CA MET A 97 -0.56 -25.14 -12.42
C MET A 97 -1.18 -24.34 -13.56
N ARG A 98 -2.47 -24.01 -13.49
CA ARG A 98 -3.14 -23.16 -14.49
C ARG A 98 -2.49 -21.79 -14.62
N LEU A 99 -2.08 -21.19 -13.50
CA LEU A 99 -1.36 -19.92 -13.51
C LEU A 99 -0.02 -20.05 -14.26
N ARG A 100 0.77 -21.09 -13.98
CA ARG A 100 2.06 -21.36 -14.63
C ARG A 100 1.93 -21.58 -16.13
N GLU A 101 0.88 -22.26 -16.55
CA GLU A 101 0.57 -22.57 -17.94
C GLU A 101 -0.10 -21.41 -18.69
N GLY A 102 -0.39 -20.31 -17.98
CA GLY A 102 -1.11 -19.17 -18.55
C GLY A 102 -2.58 -19.44 -18.86
N ARG A 103 -3.14 -20.53 -18.34
CA ARG A 103 -4.56 -20.90 -18.47
C ARG A 103 -5.42 -20.12 -17.47
N VAL A 104 -5.45 -18.80 -17.67
CA VAL A 104 -6.16 -17.85 -16.81
C VAL A 104 -7.02 -16.93 -17.67
N GLU A 105 -8.26 -16.73 -17.27
CA GLU A 105 -9.11 -15.70 -17.84
C GLU A 105 -8.94 -14.39 -17.06
N ARG A 106 -8.73 -13.29 -17.78
CA ARG A 106 -8.57 -11.95 -17.18
C ARG A 106 -9.79 -11.12 -17.48
N VAL A 107 -10.56 -10.82 -16.46
CA VAL A 107 -11.65 -9.85 -16.56
C VAL A 107 -11.09 -8.47 -16.23
N ALA A 108 -11.12 -7.57 -17.22
CA ALA A 108 -10.66 -6.21 -17.04
C ALA A 108 -11.49 -5.50 -15.96
N GLY A 109 -10.82 -4.77 -15.08
CA GLY A 109 -11.51 -3.85 -14.17
C GLY A 109 -12.04 -2.63 -14.91
N TYR A 110 -12.92 -1.89 -14.26
CA TYR A 110 -13.42 -0.60 -14.73
C TYR A 110 -13.36 0.41 -13.57
N ASP A 111 -13.76 1.65 -13.84
CA ASP A 111 -13.62 2.75 -12.88
C ASP A 111 -14.20 2.39 -11.49
N GLY A 112 -13.31 2.25 -10.51
CA GLY A 112 -13.64 1.85 -9.14
C GLY A 112 -13.64 0.34 -8.85
N GLU A 113 -13.47 -0.54 -9.85
CA GLU A 113 -13.31 -1.98 -9.63
C GLU A 113 -12.00 -2.52 -10.19
N PHE A 114 -11.27 -3.26 -9.35
CA PHE A 114 -10.07 -3.98 -9.80
C PHE A 114 -10.46 -5.14 -10.72
N GLY A 115 -9.62 -5.40 -11.74
CA GLY A 115 -9.75 -6.57 -12.56
C GLY A 115 -9.66 -7.87 -11.76
N ARG A 116 -10.30 -8.93 -12.26
CA ARG A 116 -10.28 -10.25 -11.61
C ARG A 116 -9.58 -11.27 -12.49
N VAL A 117 -8.91 -12.21 -11.86
CA VAL A 117 -8.35 -13.38 -12.51
C VAL A 117 -9.23 -14.57 -12.17
N ILE A 118 -9.78 -15.21 -13.22
CA ILE A 118 -10.62 -16.40 -13.10
C ILE A 118 -9.76 -17.60 -13.46
N LEU A 119 -9.58 -18.50 -12.51
CA LEU A 119 -8.82 -19.75 -12.66
C LEU A 119 -9.73 -20.96 -12.92
N PHE A 120 -10.97 -20.87 -12.44
CA PHE A 120 -11.98 -21.93 -12.56
C PHE A 120 -13.34 -21.28 -12.83
N ASP A 121 -14.16 -21.88 -13.68
CA ASP A 121 -15.57 -21.59 -13.65
C ASP A 121 -16.26 -22.33 -12.47
N ASP A 122 -17.50 -21.95 -12.17
CA ASP A 122 -18.22 -22.52 -11.03
C ASP A 122 -18.52 -24.00 -11.20
N ALA A 123 -18.79 -24.46 -12.43
CA ALA A 123 -19.04 -25.84 -12.74
C ALA A 123 -17.82 -26.73 -12.61
N GLU A 124 -16.67 -26.28 -13.16
CA GLU A 124 -15.39 -26.96 -13.02
C GLU A 124 -14.96 -27.09 -11.55
N ARG A 125 -15.19 -26.03 -10.76
CA ARG A 125 -14.87 -26.05 -9.33
C ARG A 125 -15.68 -27.06 -8.56
N GLU A 126 -16.97 -27.17 -8.85
CA GLU A 126 -17.89 -28.16 -8.25
C GLU A 126 -17.49 -29.59 -8.65
N GLU A 127 -17.16 -29.81 -9.92
CA GLU A 127 -16.72 -31.12 -10.43
C GLU A 127 -15.42 -31.58 -9.75
N LEU A 128 -14.41 -30.71 -9.65
CA LEU A 128 -13.15 -31.00 -8.99
C LEU A 128 -13.33 -31.22 -7.47
N ARG A 129 -14.27 -30.51 -6.82
CA ARG A 129 -14.67 -30.78 -5.43
C ARG A 129 -15.35 -32.15 -5.28
N GLY A 130 -16.24 -32.51 -6.22
CA GLY A 130 -16.92 -33.80 -6.22
C GLY A 130 -15.95 -34.96 -6.39
N GLN A 131 -14.97 -34.86 -7.26
CA GLN A 131 -13.90 -35.87 -7.41
C GLN A 131 -13.06 -36.02 -6.15
N THR A 132 -12.75 -34.95 -5.44
CA THR A 132 -11.99 -34.97 -4.18
C THR A 132 -12.78 -35.66 -3.06
N ALA A 133 -14.09 -35.51 -3.02
CA ALA A 133 -14.94 -36.17 -2.03
C ALA A 133 -15.03 -37.71 -2.24
N LEU A 134 -14.85 -38.19 -3.48
CA LEU A 134 -14.84 -39.62 -3.80
C LEU A 134 -13.51 -40.32 -3.48
N PHE A 135 -12.38 -39.59 -3.47
CA PHE A 135 -11.03 -40.14 -3.25
C PHE A 135 -10.44 -39.84 -1.85
N GLY A 136 -11.26 -39.44 -0.89
CA GLY A 136 -10.88 -39.37 0.53
C GLY A 136 -9.92 -38.23 0.86
N MET A 137 -10.43 -37.19 1.48
CA MET A 137 -9.60 -36.18 2.18
C MET A 137 -8.77 -36.83 3.30
N PRO A 138 -7.47 -36.51 3.44
CA PRO A 138 -6.80 -36.77 4.71
C PRO A 138 -7.50 -35.95 5.80
N LYS A 139 -8.05 -36.62 6.79
CA LYS A 139 -8.69 -36.00 7.94
C LYS A 139 -7.70 -35.03 8.59
N ALA A 140 -8.15 -33.80 8.80
CA ALA A 140 -7.46 -32.83 9.63
C ALA A 140 -6.97 -33.48 10.93
N VAL A 141 -5.67 -33.48 11.14
CA VAL A 141 -5.04 -34.01 12.35
C VAL A 141 -5.54 -33.19 13.55
N ARG A 142 -6.39 -33.80 14.36
CA ARG A 142 -6.75 -33.28 15.69
C ARG A 142 -5.49 -33.23 16.53
N LYS A 143 -5.18 -32.05 17.07
CA LYS A 143 -4.17 -31.88 18.13
C LYS A 143 -4.41 -32.90 19.24
N GLY A 144 -3.52 -33.86 19.33
CA GLY A 144 -3.50 -34.82 20.40
C GLY A 144 -2.24 -35.68 20.33
N GLN A 145 -1.34 -35.46 21.29
CA GLN A 145 -0.16 -36.25 21.64
C GLN A 145 1.11 -35.98 20.78
N ARG A 146 1.96 -35.15 21.36
CA ARG A 146 3.39 -35.07 21.02
C ARG A 146 4.09 -36.35 21.47
N GLU A 147 4.54 -37.15 20.51
CA GLU A 147 5.64 -38.08 20.77
C GLU A 147 6.98 -37.34 20.65
N PRO A 148 7.98 -37.67 21.46
CA PRO A 148 9.22 -36.90 21.47
C PRO A 148 10.06 -37.20 20.23
N MET A 149 10.43 -36.18 19.52
CA MET A 149 11.41 -36.24 18.43
C MET A 149 12.80 -36.65 18.98
N PRO A 150 13.58 -37.43 18.23
CA PRO A 150 14.94 -37.76 18.59
C PRO A 150 15.85 -36.53 18.59
N GLN A 151 16.62 -36.41 19.65
CA GLN A 151 17.59 -35.34 19.87
C GLN A 151 18.65 -35.30 18.75
N LYS A 152 18.89 -34.13 18.18
CA LYS A 152 20.06 -33.85 17.34
C LYS A 152 21.33 -34.03 18.16
N PRO A 153 22.42 -34.56 17.58
CA PRO A 153 23.69 -34.71 18.29
C PRO A 153 24.25 -33.32 18.64
N GLN A 154 24.63 -33.19 19.91
CA GLN A 154 25.38 -32.07 20.46
C GLN A 154 26.73 -31.98 19.74
N LYS A 155 27.00 -30.88 19.10
CA LYS A 155 28.36 -30.49 18.72
C LYS A 155 29.00 -29.80 19.89
N SER A 156 30.10 -30.39 20.31
CA SER A 156 31.06 -29.92 21.32
C SER A 156 31.45 -28.46 21.08
N GLU A 157 31.38 -27.69 22.17
CA GLU A 157 31.99 -26.35 22.28
C GLU A 157 33.51 -26.47 22.22
N GLU A 158 34.10 -26.03 21.13
CA GLU A 158 35.49 -25.64 21.09
C GLU A 158 35.57 -24.12 21.24
N LYS A 159 36.12 -23.71 22.38
CA LYS A 159 36.51 -22.32 22.65
C LYS A 159 37.63 -21.94 21.68
N ILE A 160 37.34 -21.04 20.77
CA ILE A 160 38.38 -20.31 20.03
C ILE A 160 38.32 -18.86 20.51
N ALA A 161 39.47 -18.42 20.94
CA ALA A 161 39.75 -17.13 21.54
C ALA A 161 39.47 -15.97 20.56
N THR A 162 38.99 -14.89 21.16
CA THR A 162 38.97 -13.50 20.74
C THR A 162 39.96 -13.11 19.63
N ASP A 163 39.42 -12.70 18.48
CA ASP A 163 39.99 -11.62 17.70
C ASP A 163 38.87 -10.62 17.33
N THR A 164 38.86 -9.54 18.11
CA THR A 164 38.11 -8.33 17.85
C THR A 164 38.74 -7.63 16.65
N LYS A 165 38.07 -7.69 15.51
CA LYS A 165 38.00 -6.68 14.43
C LYS A 165 37.37 -7.26 13.18
N ASN A 166 36.08 -7.09 13.05
CA ASN A 166 35.38 -6.80 11.81
C ASN A 166 33.87 -6.76 12.11
N ALA A 167 33.45 -5.64 12.66
CA ALA A 167 32.08 -5.22 12.47
C ALA A 167 31.92 -5.01 10.95
N ALA A 168 31.29 -5.94 10.29
CA ALA A 168 30.87 -5.77 8.89
C ALA A 168 29.97 -4.53 8.88
N GLU A 169 30.51 -3.40 8.41
CA GLU A 169 29.71 -2.23 8.03
C GLU A 169 28.63 -2.73 7.09
N ALA A 170 27.36 -2.55 7.49
CA ALA A 170 26.24 -2.72 6.58
C ALA A 170 26.55 -1.94 5.30
N PRO A 171 26.31 -2.46 4.10
CA PRO A 171 26.68 -1.82 2.86
C PRO A 171 26.10 -0.42 2.86
N LYS A 172 26.95 0.62 2.88
CA LYS A 172 26.54 2.01 2.73
C LYS A 172 25.83 2.08 1.38
N GLU A 173 24.52 2.20 1.38
CA GLU A 173 23.73 2.34 0.17
C GLU A 173 24.25 3.54 -0.62
N THR A 174 24.96 3.26 -1.71
CA THR A 174 25.55 4.30 -2.55
C THR A 174 24.46 5.02 -3.34
N LEU A 175 24.33 6.32 -3.13
CA LEU A 175 23.48 7.19 -3.93
C LEU A 175 24.14 7.40 -5.30
N ASN A 176 23.34 7.46 -6.37
CA ASN A 176 23.84 7.94 -7.66
C ASN A 176 24.04 9.47 -7.63
N ALA A 177 24.66 10.03 -8.68
CA ALA A 177 25.00 11.46 -8.73
C ALA A 177 23.76 12.37 -8.58
N GLU A 178 22.64 12.01 -9.22
CA GLU A 178 21.40 12.78 -9.17
C GLU A 178 20.75 12.71 -7.79
N GLN A 179 20.68 11.52 -7.20
CA GLN A 179 20.19 11.31 -5.84
C GLN A 179 21.06 12.08 -4.83
N TYR A 180 22.39 12.04 -5.00
CA TYR A 180 23.30 12.78 -4.14
C TYR A 180 23.09 14.29 -4.25
N ALA A 181 22.93 14.82 -5.47
CA ALA A 181 22.63 16.23 -5.69
C ALA A 181 21.30 16.64 -5.04
N ALA A 182 20.26 15.82 -5.16
CA ALA A 182 18.97 16.06 -4.52
C ALA A 182 19.09 16.05 -2.98
N VAL A 183 19.80 15.06 -2.43
CA VAL A 183 19.99 14.91 -0.98
C VAL A 183 20.76 16.09 -0.37
N THR A 184 21.77 16.61 -1.05
CA THR A 184 22.64 17.68 -0.52
C THR A 184 22.20 19.09 -0.92
N SER A 185 21.15 19.23 -1.75
CA SER A 185 20.65 20.52 -2.21
C SER A 185 20.33 21.48 -1.06
N THR A 186 20.70 22.74 -1.24
CA THR A 186 20.39 23.85 -0.31
C THR A 186 19.19 24.67 -0.76
N ALA A 187 18.54 24.29 -1.86
CA ALA A 187 17.35 24.98 -2.36
C ALA A 187 16.24 24.95 -1.31
N ARG A 188 15.55 26.08 -1.14
CA ARG A 188 14.40 26.17 -0.24
C ARG A 188 13.24 25.24 -0.65
N ALA A 189 13.03 25.08 -1.94
CA ALA A 189 12.04 24.15 -2.47
C ALA A 189 12.68 23.29 -3.55
N LEU A 190 12.57 21.99 -3.44
CA LEU A 190 13.07 21.00 -4.38
C LEU A 190 12.02 19.97 -4.70
N ALA A 191 11.75 19.77 -5.99
CA ALA A 191 10.94 18.68 -6.48
C ALA A 191 11.83 17.66 -7.19
N VAL A 192 11.73 16.39 -6.79
CA VAL A 192 12.43 15.27 -7.41
C VAL A 192 11.44 14.47 -8.24
N ILE A 193 11.66 14.39 -9.54
CA ILE A 193 10.84 13.62 -10.47
C ILE A 193 11.53 12.27 -10.67
N ALA A 194 10.90 11.21 -10.22
CA ALA A 194 11.48 9.88 -10.21
C ALA A 194 10.43 8.81 -10.51
N GLY A 195 10.74 7.89 -11.44
CA GLY A 195 9.86 6.78 -11.78
C GLY A 195 9.80 5.69 -10.70
N PRO A 196 8.94 4.70 -10.87
CA PRO A 196 8.90 3.52 -9.99
C PRO A 196 10.25 2.80 -9.97
N GLY A 197 10.66 2.30 -8.79
CA GLY A 197 11.91 1.54 -8.64
C GLY A 197 13.22 2.35 -8.70
N THR A 198 13.18 3.66 -8.90
CA THR A 198 14.37 4.53 -8.99
C THR A 198 14.98 4.86 -7.62
N GLY A 199 14.36 4.42 -6.52
CA GLY A 199 14.86 4.67 -5.18
C GLY A 199 14.33 5.95 -4.53
N LYS A 200 13.10 6.38 -4.82
CA LYS A 200 12.44 7.53 -4.20
C LYS A 200 12.55 7.51 -2.68
N THR A 201 12.06 6.45 -2.03
CA THR A 201 12.11 6.30 -0.57
C THR A 201 13.55 6.33 -0.02
N LYS A 202 14.50 5.72 -0.75
CA LYS A 202 15.92 5.76 -0.42
C LYS A 202 16.45 7.20 -0.42
N THR A 203 16.10 7.99 -1.43
CA THR A 203 16.48 9.38 -1.55
C THR A 203 15.90 10.23 -0.42
N LEU A 204 14.62 9.98 -0.07
CA LEU A 204 13.93 10.67 1.02
C LEU A 204 14.56 10.36 2.39
N VAL A 205 14.84 9.08 2.67
CA VAL A 205 15.57 8.65 3.89
C VAL A 205 16.95 9.26 3.93
N ALA A 206 17.68 9.27 2.81
CA ALA A 206 19.02 9.86 2.74
C ALA A 206 18.99 11.38 2.96
N ARG A 207 17.99 12.09 2.41
CA ARG A 207 17.78 13.53 2.65
C ARG A 207 17.52 13.82 4.12
N THR A 208 16.66 13.04 4.75
CA THR A 208 16.34 13.18 6.18
C THR A 208 17.58 12.97 7.04
N ALA A 209 18.35 11.91 6.78
CA ALA A 209 19.59 11.65 7.49
C ALA A 209 20.63 12.77 7.27
N TYR A 210 20.74 13.30 6.06
CA TYR A 210 21.62 14.45 5.77
C TYR A 210 21.23 15.70 6.58
N LEU A 211 19.95 15.99 6.74
CA LEU A 211 19.47 17.10 7.57
C LEU A 211 19.86 16.91 9.04
N LEU A 212 19.68 15.70 9.56
CA LEU A 212 19.99 15.38 10.96
C LEU A 212 21.51 15.34 11.23
N GLU A 213 22.25 14.55 10.45
CA GLU A 213 23.67 14.27 10.72
C GLU A 213 24.61 15.37 10.23
N THR A 214 24.38 15.88 9.01
CA THR A 214 25.32 16.81 8.36
C THR A 214 24.95 18.27 8.60
N ARG A 215 23.64 18.57 8.57
CA ARG A 215 23.14 19.92 8.78
C ARG A 215 22.86 20.22 10.25
N GLY A 216 22.86 19.22 11.13
CA GLY A 216 22.57 19.36 12.54
C GLY A 216 21.17 19.86 12.86
N VAL A 217 20.19 19.61 11.97
CA VAL A 217 18.82 20.04 12.16
C VAL A 217 18.20 19.21 13.29
N PRO A 218 17.61 19.83 14.33
CA PRO A 218 16.90 19.10 15.36
C PRO A 218 15.74 18.26 14.80
N ALA A 219 15.57 17.04 15.29
CA ALA A 219 14.56 16.09 14.78
C ALA A 219 13.13 16.66 14.85
N GLU A 220 12.82 17.40 15.91
CA GLU A 220 11.52 18.06 16.12
C GLU A 220 11.18 19.14 15.08
N ARG A 221 12.16 19.59 14.31
CA ARG A 221 11.98 20.56 13.21
C ARG A 221 11.79 19.92 11.85
N ILE A 222 11.73 18.59 11.80
CA ILE A 222 11.59 17.83 10.56
C ILE A 222 10.25 17.09 10.56
N THR A 223 9.47 17.30 9.50
CA THR A 223 8.25 16.55 9.21
C THR A 223 8.39 15.79 7.90
N ALA A 224 8.15 14.49 7.92
CA ALA A 224 8.04 13.65 6.74
C ALA A 224 6.60 13.14 6.59
N VAL A 225 6.00 13.49 5.47
CA VAL A 225 4.63 13.11 5.11
C VAL A 225 4.68 11.97 4.12
N THR A 226 3.93 10.90 4.39
CA THR A 226 3.80 9.74 3.52
C THR A 226 2.34 9.48 3.18
N PHE A 227 2.08 8.69 2.14
CA PHE A 227 0.72 8.40 1.72
C PHE A 227 0.03 7.37 2.62
N THR A 228 0.77 6.39 3.15
CA THR A 228 0.22 5.31 3.99
C THR A 228 0.92 5.20 5.34
N ASN A 229 0.21 4.67 6.34
CA ASN A 229 0.80 4.38 7.65
C ASN A 229 1.92 3.34 7.55
N GLN A 230 1.83 2.41 6.61
CA GLN A 230 2.87 1.42 6.35
C GLN A 230 4.15 2.10 5.83
N ALA A 231 4.04 3.01 4.86
CA ALA A 231 5.19 3.78 4.35
C ALA A 231 5.83 4.64 5.45
N ALA A 232 5.02 5.23 6.34
CA ALA A 232 5.51 5.97 7.49
C ALA A 232 6.31 5.08 8.46
N ALA A 233 5.80 3.88 8.75
CA ALA A 233 6.47 2.90 9.61
C ALA A 233 7.79 2.41 8.96
N GLU A 234 7.77 2.11 7.67
CA GLU A 234 8.96 1.69 6.91
C GLU A 234 10.03 2.79 6.88
N MET A 235 9.63 4.03 6.61
CA MET A 235 10.55 5.18 6.64
C MET A 235 11.19 5.34 8.02
N ARG A 236 10.40 5.22 9.10
CA ARG A 236 10.88 5.27 10.47
C ARG A 236 11.92 4.18 10.73
N ALA A 237 11.60 2.93 10.41
CA ALA A 237 12.51 1.79 10.60
C ALA A 237 13.84 1.96 9.82
N ARG A 238 13.78 2.46 8.58
CA ARG A 238 14.99 2.72 7.77
C ARG A 238 15.85 3.86 8.35
N LEU A 239 15.21 4.90 8.86
CA LEU A 239 15.93 6.01 9.54
C LEU A 239 16.57 5.54 10.84
N GLU A 240 15.86 4.79 11.68
CA GLU A 240 16.39 4.21 12.91
C GLU A 240 17.58 3.29 12.64
N ALA A 241 17.46 2.40 11.66
CA ALA A 241 18.56 1.51 11.26
C ALA A 241 19.79 2.27 10.76
N ARG A 242 19.58 3.35 10.02
CA ARG A 242 20.67 4.17 9.45
C ARG A 242 21.37 5.05 10.49
N LEU A 243 20.61 5.61 11.42
CA LEU A 243 21.06 6.63 12.38
C LEU A 243 21.45 6.04 13.75
N GLY A 244 21.43 4.71 13.89
CA GLY A 244 21.86 4.02 15.11
C GLY A 244 20.81 3.89 16.20
N GLY A 245 19.53 4.06 15.88
CA GLY A 245 18.43 3.75 16.78
C GLY A 245 17.34 4.80 16.87
N PRO A 246 16.27 4.51 17.64
CA PRO A 246 15.09 5.36 17.71
C PRO A 246 15.33 6.74 18.34
N SER A 247 16.35 6.88 19.18
CA SER A 247 16.72 8.16 19.82
C SER A 247 17.15 9.21 18.81
N ALA A 248 17.74 8.82 17.67
CA ALA A 248 18.22 9.73 16.64
C ALA A 248 17.10 10.48 15.90
N ILE A 249 15.89 9.93 15.90
CA ILE A 249 14.70 10.54 15.28
C ILE A 249 13.63 10.91 16.31
N ALA A 250 13.97 10.88 17.59
CA ALA A 250 13.05 11.26 18.65
C ALA A 250 12.59 12.71 18.46
N GLY A 251 11.28 12.94 18.52
CA GLY A 251 10.67 14.24 18.24
C GLY A 251 10.37 14.53 16.76
N MET A 252 10.92 13.77 15.81
CA MET A 252 10.58 13.92 14.40
C MET A 252 9.13 13.52 14.13
N THR A 253 8.43 14.31 13.32
CA THR A 253 7.07 13.98 12.87
C THR A 253 7.14 13.16 11.59
N ILE A 254 6.71 11.88 11.65
CA ILE A 254 6.61 11.00 10.47
C ILE A 254 5.21 10.41 10.45
N GLY A 255 4.44 10.64 9.39
CA GLY A 255 3.07 10.14 9.31
C GLY A 255 2.34 10.52 8.04
N THR A 256 1.07 10.10 7.97
CA THR A 256 0.17 10.51 6.88
C THR A 256 -0.39 11.91 7.13
N PHE A 257 -0.92 12.56 6.08
CA PHE A 257 -1.63 13.85 6.24
C PHE A 257 -2.66 13.79 7.37
N HIS A 258 -3.50 12.76 7.40
CA HIS A 258 -4.54 12.61 8.42
C HIS A 258 -3.96 12.46 9.84
N ALA A 259 -2.90 11.67 10.00
CA ALA A 259 -2.26 11.47 11.30
C ALA A 259 -1.66 12.79 11.83
N ILE A 260 -1.01 13.55 10.95
CA ILE A 260 -0.43 14.85 11.29
C ILE A 260 -1.54 15.85 11.61
N CYS A 261 -2.57 15.99 10.76
CA CYS A 261 -3.71 16.88 11.02
C CYS A 261 -4.40 16.56 12.35
N LYS A 262 -4.58 15.26 12.64
CA LYS A 262 -5.14 14.82 13.93
C LYS A 262 -4.32 15.28 15.13
N SER A 263 -2.97 15.32 14.99
CA SER A 263 -2.09 15.79 16.07
C SER A 263 -2.09 17.31 16.26
N LEU A 264 -2.56 18.06 15.26
CA LEU A 264 -2.62 19.53 15.28
C LEU A 264 -3.94 20.07 15.85
N LEU A 265 -4.98 19.27 15.87
CA LEU A 265 -6.34 19.68 16.17
C LEU A 265 -6.80 19.20 17.55
N PRO A 266 -7.73 19.92 18.19
CA PRO A 266 -8.41 19.43 19.37
C PRO A 266 -9.05 18.06 19.12
N ALA A 267 -9.08 17.23 20.16
CA ALA A 267 -9.72 15.93 20.11
C ALA A 267 -11.21 16.09 19.78
N LYS A 268 -11.65 15.45 18.69
CA LYS A 268 -13.04 15.36 18.26
C LYS A 268 -13.26 13.96 17.69
N PRO A 269 -14.37 13.28 18.02
CA PRO A 269 -14.61 11.93 17.50
C PRO A 269 -14.62 11.91 15.97
N LEU A 270 -13.98 10.86 15.40
CA LEU A 270 -13.96 10.62 13.97
C LEU A 270 -14.95 9.50 13.63
N ILE A 271 -15.75 9.71 12.61
CA ILE A 271 -16.60 8.68 12.05
C ILE A 271 -15.92 8.01 10.84
N GLY A 272 -16.15 6.72 10.71
CA GLY A 272 -15.67 5.92 9.57
C GLY A 272 -16.70 5.83 8.44
N ASP A 273 -16.33 5.11 7.38
CA ASP A 273 -17.18 4.98 6.18
C ASP A 273 -18.53 4.33 6.46
N SER A 274 -18.59 3.35 7.37
CA SER A 274 -19.86 2.70 7.74
C SER A 274 -20.84 3.68 8.37
N GLU A 275 -20.37 4.55 9.25
CA GLU A 275 -21.17 5.57 9.93
C GLU A 275 -21.58 6.69 8.96
N ARG A 276 -20.68 7.10 8.05
CA ARG A 276 -20.99 8.05 6.96
C ARG A 276 -22.13 7.53 6.09
N ILE A 277 -22.04 6.27 5.66
CA ILE A 277 -23.08 5.62 4.85
C ILE A 277 -24.41 5.53 5.60
N ALA A 278 -24.37 5.21 6.90
CA ALA A 278 -25.57 5.16 7.72
C ALA A 278 -26.25 6.54 7.82
N LEU A 279 -25.48 7.60 8.11
CA LEU A 279 -25.99 8.98 8.17
C LEU A 279 -26.60 9.43 6.84
N LEU A 280 -25.96 9.13 5.71
CA LEU A 280 -26.49 9.51 4.40
C LEU A 280 -27.78 8.75 4.07
N ARG A 281 -27.93 7.50 4.52
CA ARG A 281 -29.19 6.74 4.40
C ARG A 281 -30.28 7.38 5.25
N GLU A 282 -29.99 7.79 6.48
CA GLU A 282 -30.94 8.53 7.35
C GLU A 282 -31.38 9.85 6.71
N LEU A 283 -30.49 10.52 6.00
CA LEU A 283 -30.77 11.75 5.26
C LEU A 283 -31.57 11.52 3.95
N GLY A 284 -31.88 10.26 3.59
CA GLY A 284 -32.71 9.93 2.44
C GLY A 284 -31.92 9.75 1.13
N ALA A 285 -30.61 9.54 1.17
CA ALA A 285 -29.84 9.26 -0.04
C ALA A 285 -30.24 7.89 -0.61
N GLU A 286 -30.65 7.83 -1.86
CA GLU A 286 -30.97 6.59 -2.57
C GLU A 286 -29.73 5.68 -2.71
N ASN A 287 -28.59 6.29 -3.05
CA ASN A 287 -27.28 5.64 -3.09
C ASN A 287 -26.30 6.31 -2.10
N PRO A 288 -26.28 5.89 -0.82
CA PRO A 288 -25.44 6.53 0.20
C PRO A 288 -23.93 6.44 -0.06
N ARG A 289 -23.45 5.42 -0.79
CA ARG A 289 -22.05 5.29 -1.14
C ARG A 289 -21.63 6.33 -2.19
N GLU A 290 -22.41 6.47 -3.23
CA GLU A 290 -22.18 7.47 -4.28
C GLU A 290 -22.27 8.89 -3.71
N ALA A 291 -23.24 9.15 -2.82
CA ALA A 291 -23.36 10.43 -2.12
C ALA A 291 -22.11 10.70 -1.24
N ALA A 292 -21.60 9.70 -0.52
CA ALA A 292 -20.38 9.83 0.28
C ALA A 292 -19.15 10.15 -0.59
N GLU A 293 -18.99 9.50 -1.74
CA GLU A 293 -17.91 9.77 -2.68
C GLU A 293 -18.01 11.17 -3.30
N ALA A 294 -19.23 11.60 -3.66
CA ALA A 294 -19.45 12.94 -4.19
C ALA A 294 -19.10 14.01 -3.16
N ILE A 295 -19.50 13.84 -1.90
CA ILE A 295 -19.15 14.72 -0.79
C ILE A 295 -17.63 14.75 -0.57
N SER A 296 -16.94 13.60 -0.58
CA SER A 296 -15.50 13.55 -0.44
C SER A 296 -14.79 14.28 -1.58
N ARG A 297 -15.22 14.08 -2.82
CA ARG A 297 -14.66 14.82 -3.97
C ARG A 297 -14.80 16.33 -3.81
N GLU A 298 -15.94 16.78 -3.34
CA GLU A 298 -16.18 18.20 -3.08
C GLU A 298 -15.26 18.72 -1.97
N LYS A 299 -15.20 18.04 -0.83
CA LYS A 299 -14.31 18.39 0.30
C LYS A 299 -12.85 18.42 -0.13
N CYS A 300 -12.42 17.48 -0.96
CA CYS A 300 -11.06 17.41 -1.48
C CYS A 300 -10.74 18.44 -2.58
N GLY A 301 -11.70 19.30 -2.95
CA GLY A 301 -11.52 20.33 -3.98
C GLY A 301 -11.46 19.77 -5.41
N MET A 302 -12.04 18.59 -5.63
CA MET A 302 -12.14 17.91 -6.93
C MET A 302 -13.55 18.08 -7.53
N GLN A 303 -14.15 19.26 -7.38
CA GLN A 303 -15.46 19.53 -7.99
C GLN A 303 -15.42 19.39 -9.50
N THR A 304 -16.37 18.64 -10.05
CA THR A 304 -16.56 18.45 -11.48
C THR A 304 -17.84 19.09 -12.00
N GLY A 305 -18.59 19.79 -11.16
CA GLY A 305 -19.89 20.39 -11.50
C GLY A 305 -20.09 21.80 -10.94
N GLU A 306 -21.09 22.49 -11.48
CA GLU A 306 -21.46 23.88 -11.08
C GLU A 306 -22.23 23.94 -9.73
N HIS A 307 -22.69 22.79 -9.22
CA HIS A 307 -23.49 22.70 -8.00
C HIS A 307 -22.82 21.82 -6.94
N PRO A 308 -22.99 22.14 -5.63
CA PRO A 308 -22.55 21.32 -4.54
C PRO A 308 -23.12 19.88 -4.64
N ALA A 309 -22.38 18.90 -4.08
CA ALA A 309 -22.86 17.54 -4.02
C ALA A 309 -24.21 17.46 -3.28
N ALA A 310 -25.14 16.68 -3.79
CA ALA A 310 -26.39 16.43 -3.11
C ALA A 310 -26.12 15.94 -1.67
N PHE A 311 -26.93 16.34 -0.74
CA PHE A 311 -26.79 16.05 0.70
C PHE A 311 -25.58 16.69 1.41
N TYR A 312 -24.66 17.40 0.75
CA TYR A 312 -23.47 17.97 1.39
C TYR A 312 -23.83 18.83 2.60
N ALA A 313 -24.71 19.83 2.42
CA ALA A 313 -25.11 20.74 3.48
C ALA A 313 -25.83 20.03 4.65
N ALA A 314 -26.75 19.10 4.34
CA ALA A 314 -27.48 18.31 5.34
C ALA A 314 -26.53 17.38 6.10
N TYR A 315 -25.59 16.76 5.40
CA TYR A 315 -24.58 15.91 6.01
C TYR A 315 -23.66 16.68 6.94
N GLN A 316 -23.18 17.86 6.54
CA GLN A 316 -22.35 18.71 7.39
C GLN A 316 -23.11 19.21 8.63
N ALA A 317 -24.35 19.63 8.47
CA ALA A 317 -25.19 20.01 9.62
C ALA A 317 -25.33 18.86 10.61
N ARG A 318 -25.53 17.62 10.11
CA ARG A 318 -25.67 16.44 10.95
C ARG A 318 -24.38 16.08 11.69
N LEU A 319 -23.21 16.20 11.04
CA LEU A 319 -21.92 16.03 11.71
C LEU A 319 -21.71 17.06 12.84
N GLN A 320 -22.12 18.31 12.62
CA GLN A 320 -22.04 19.35 13.63
C GLN A 320 -22.95 19.06 14.82
N GLU A 321 -24.22 18.67 14.60
CA GLU A 321 -25.16 18.29 15.65
C GLU A 321 -24.61 17.13 16.51
N LEU A 322 -24.02 16.14 15.90
CA LEU A 322 -23.43 14.99 16.58
C LEU A 322 -22.08 15.30 17.25
N GLY A 323 -21.50 16.46 16.99
CA GLY A 323 -20.18 16.82 17.51
C GLY A 323 -19.05 15.96 16.98
N VAL A 324 -19.20 15.37 15.77
CA VAL A 324 -18.23 14.47 15.13
C VAL A 324 -17.65 15.09 13.85
N ARG A 325 -16.60 14.49 13.31
CA ARG A 325 -16.03 14.82 12.00
C ARG A 325 -15.72 13.56 11.20
N ASP A 326 -15.67 13.66 9.88
CA ASP A 326 -15.10 12.60 9.04
C ASP A 326 -13.61 12.87 8.72
N LEU A 327 -12.99 11.97 7.95
CA LEU A 327 -11.57 12.10 7.60
C LEU A 327 -11.30 13.31 6.70
N ASP A 328 -12.24 13.66 5.81
CA ASP A 328 -12.06 14.81 4.92
C ASP A 328 -12.15 16.13 5.70
N ASP A 329 -13.08 16.21 6.67
CA ASP A 329 -13.18 17.37 7.58
C ASP A 329 -11.92 17.55 8.42
N LEU A 330 -11.24 16.47 8.77
CA LEU A 330 -9.98 16.55 9.51
C LEU A 330 -8.91 17.34 8.75
N LEU A 331 -8.84 17.17 7.43
CA LEU A 331 -7.92 17.92 6.58
C LEU A 331 -8.35 19.38 6.42
N LEU A 332 -9.66 19.62 6.27
CA LEU A 332 -10.24 20.96 6.14
C LEU A 332 -10.09 21.75 7.44
N ASP A 333 -10.44 21.16 8.58
CA ASP A 333 -10.26 21.78 9.90
C ASP A 333 -8.79 22.16 10.14
N ALA A 334 -7.84 21.29 9.74
CA ALA A 334 -6.42 21.59 9.87
C ALA A 334 -5.97 22.71 8.90
N LEU A 335 -6.59 22.81 7.74
CA LEU A 335 -6.35 23.90 6.80
C LEU A 335 -6.92 25.22 7.31
N ASP A 336 -8.08 25.21 7.96
CA ASP A 336 -8.75 26.42 8.47
C ASP A 336 -8.20 26.87 9.84
N ALA A 337 -7.63 25.95 10.60
CA ALA A 337 -7.03 26.28 11.89
C ALA A 337 -5.96 27.36 11.73
N GLN A 338 -6.17 28.51 12.39
CA GLN A 338 -5.18 29.60 12.44
C GLN A 338 -4.06 29.23 13.41
N ALA A 339 -3.30 28.21 13.10
CA ALA A 339 -2.17 27.82 13.92
C ALA A 339 -1.00 28.80 13.74
N ALA A 340 -0.36 29.18 14.84
CA ALA A 340 0.93 29.85 14.81
C ALA A 340 1.94 29.01 14.00
N PRO A 341 3.04 29.62 13.46
CA PRO A 341 4.07 28.87 12.77
C PRO A 341 4.57 27.73 13.67
N ASP A 342 4.35 26.51 13.23
CA ASP A 342 4.78 25.33 13.97
C ASP A 342 6.20 24.94 13.57
N ALA A 343 7.11 24.90 14.51
CA ALA A 343 8.51 24.57 14.28
C ALA A 343 8.71 23.21 13.64
N ARG A 344 7.77 22.28 13.81
CA ARG A 344 7.79 20.95 13.16
C ARG A 344 7.90 21.01 11.64
N PHE A 345 7.39 22.05 11.01
CA PHE A 345 7.38 22.21 9.56
C PHE A 345 8.56 23.07 9.05
N THR A 346 9.62 23.25 9.84
CA THR A 346 10.82 23.96 9.37
C THR A 346 11.44 23.28 8.17
N HIS A 347 11.51 21.94 8.20
CA HIS A 347 11.93 21.11 7.07
C HIS A 347 10.81 20.10 6.77
N LEU A 348 10.13 20.30 5.65
CA LEU A 348 9.00 19.46 5.21
C LEU A 348 9.43 18.58 4.05
N LEU A 349 9.27 17.27 4.23
CA LEU A 349 9.49 16.27 3.20
C LEU A 349 8.15 15.60 2.86
N VAL A 350 7.82 15.44 1.58
CA VAL A 350 6.55 14.84 1.14
C VAL A 350 6.85 13.76 0.13
N ASP A 351 6.42 12.53 0.44
CA ASP A 351 6.48 11.38 -0.44
C ASP A 351 5.23 11.29 -1.31
N GLU A 352 5.37 10.72 -2.52
CA GLU A 352 4.31 10.53 -3.52
C GLU A 352 3.51 11.83 -3.78
N TYR A 353 4.22 12.94 -3.98
CA TYR A 353 3.60 14.26 -4.13
C TYR A 353 2.62 14.36 -5.31
N GLN A 354 2.75 13.51 -6.33
CA GLN A 354 1.85 13.46 -7.47
C GLN A 354 0.44 12.94 -7.11
N ASP A 355 0.31 12.22 -6.00
CA ASP A 355 -0.96 11.58 -5.59
C ASP A 355 -1.78 12.43 -4.60
N ILE A 356 -1.25 13.60 -4.18
CA ILE A 356 -1.95 14.45 -3.22
C ILE A 356 -3.11 15.22 -3.87
N ASN A 357 -4.22 15.34 -3.13
CA ASN A 357 -5.36 16.13 -3.55
C ASN A 357 -5.17 17.65 -3.34
N ALA A 358 -6.14 18.47 -3.79
CA ALA A 358 -6.05 19.91 -3.71
C ALA A 358 -5.96 20.45 -2.27
N VAL A 359 -6.65 19.82 -1.32
CA VAL A 359 -6.61 20.22 0.11
C VAL A 359 -5.25 19.88 0.72
N GLN A 360 -4.75 18.68 0.46
CA GLN A 360 -3.41 18.26 0.91
C GLN A 360 -2.31 19.17 0.32
N ARG A 361 -2.44 19.56 -0.94
CA ARG A 361 -1.53 20.54 -1.56
C ARG A 361 -1.56 21.89 -0.83
N LYS A 362 -2.75 22.39 -0.48
CA LYS A 362 -2.88 23.63 0.30
C LYS A 362 -2.25 23.48 1.70
N LEU A 363 -2.40 22.31 2.34
CA LEU A 363 -1.72 22.03 3.60
C LEU A 363 -0.19 22.06 3.46
N VAL A 364 0.38 21.43 2.44
CA VAL A 364 1.82 21.49 2.16
C VAL A 364 2.28 22.93 1.97
N GLN A 365 1.56 23.72 1.16
CA GLN A 365 1.86 25.13 0.95
C GLN A 365 1.83 25.93 2.26
N ARG A 366 0.82 25.69 3.09
CA ARG A 366 0.67 26.38 4.36
C ARG A 366 1.76 25.99 5.35
N TRP A 367 2.03 24.69 5.51
CA TRP A 367 3.05 24.18 6.42
C TRP A 367 4.46 24.65 6.03
N SER A 368 4.78 24.66 4.73
CA SER A 368 6.09 25.08 4.23
C SER A 368 6.26 26.60 4.09
N ALA A 369 5.20 27.41 4.24
CA ALA A 369 5.22 28.85 3.95
C ALA A 369 6.31 29.61 4.73
N LYS A 370 6.53 29.24 6.00
CA LYS A 370 7.54 29.84 6.88
C LYS A 370 8.72 28.88 7.17
N GLY A 371 8.75 27.73 6.49
CA GLY A 371 9.81 26.74 6.64
C GLY A 371 11.08 27.12 5.88
N GLU A 372 12.18 26.46 6.25
CA GLU A 372 13.50 26.62 5.65
C GLU A 372 13.64 25.74 4.40
N SER A 373 13.02 24.56 4.38
CA SER A 373 13.04 23.71 3.19
C SER A 373 11.76 22.90 2.97
N LEU A 374 11.39 22.78 1.69
CA LEU A 374 10.37 21.85 1.18
C LEU A 374 11.04 20.89 0.20
N PHE A 375 10.93 19.60 0.46
CA PHE A 375 11.43 18.55 -0.42
C PHE A 375 10.23 17.65 -0.80
N VAL A 376 9.92 17.55 -2.07
CA VAL A 376 8.83 16.69 -2.56
C VAL A 376 9.37 15.69 -3.59
N ILE A 377 8.83 14.46 -3.59
CA ILE A 377 9.25 13.40 -4.48
C ILE A 377 8.04 12.58 -4.93
#